data_0ad896f2a30df74f7d913ed625e7075a
#
_entry.id   0ad896f2a30df74f7d913ed625e7075a
#
_cell.length_a   1.000
_cell.length_b   1.000
_cell.length_c   1.000
_cell.angle_alpha   90.00
_cell.angle_beta   90.00
_cell.angle_gamma   90.00
#
_symmetry.space_group_name_H-M   'P 1'
#
loop_
_entity.id
_entity.type
_entity.pdbx_description
1 polymer ?
#
loop_
_entity_poly.entity_id
_entity_poly.type
_entity_poly.pdbx_seq_one_letter_code
_entity_poly.pdbx_strand_id
1 'polypeptide(L)'
;MRNVTDRVSNPFDMRPPCERFVPGYGDANAHFHVIGDHPGVHGGAETGVPFTGCDAGRRLQRALHDADLLRTTGDGPEVDNTYLSYLHTCVPTGEPTDDDYADMEPFFDAELRAIAAHVLLPVGERAIRHVLETCTAHDTTDLDVDRLHATELLGSGWLVMPIRDPAAWSSDDASRLVDALDRLRATDYRRESDLGRFVAGNDPYLVR
;
A
#
# COMPACT_ATOMS: atom_id res chain seq x y z
N MET A 1 -27.79 7.98 -0.78
CA MET A 1 -26.47 7.42 -1.18
C MET A 1 -25.65 7.31 0.08
N ARG A 2 -25.00 6.16 0.29
CA ARG A 2 -24.05 5.99 1.41
C ARG A 2 -22.80 6.80 1.07
N ASN A 3 -22.29 7.59 1.99
CA ASN A 3 -21.07 8.37 1.76
C ASN A 3 -19.87 7.40 1.52
N VAL A 4 -18.89 7.81 0.75
CA VAL A 4 -17.66 7.03 0.49
C VAL A 4 -16.95 6.68 1.79
N THR A 5 -16.85 7.62 2.72
CA THR A 5 -16.22 7.45 4.03
C THR A 5 -16.94 6.49 4.98
N ASP A 6 -18.19 6.10 4.67
CA ASP A 6 -18.95 5.13 5.47
C ASP A 6 -18.73 3.67 5.02
N ARG A 7 -17.96 3.46 3.95
CA ARG A 7 -17.68 2.15 3.37
C ARG A 7 -16.22 1.78 3.58
N VAL A 8 -15.97 0.64 4.18
CA VAL A 8 -14.62 0.12 4.41
C VAL A 8 -14.20 -0.79 3.24
N SER A 9 -15.12 -1.59 2.68
CA SER A 9 -14.85 -2.43 1.51
C SER A 9 -15.32 -1.72 0.25
N ASN A 10 -14.44 -1.70 -0.78
CA ASN A 10 -14.68 -1.07 -2.07
C ASN A 10 -15.32 0.35 -1.98
N PRO A 11 -14.72 1.27 -1.22
CA PRO A 11 -15.34 2.57 -0.98
C PRO A 11 -15.59 3.37 -2.27
N PHE A 12 -14.78 3.17 -3.30
CA PHE A 12 -14.87 3.85 -4.58
C PHE A 12 -15.70 3.13 -5.64
N ASP A 13 -16.34 1.99 -5.28
CA ASP A 13 -17.18 1.17 -6.19
C ASP A 13 -16.42 0.73 -7.47
N MET A 14 -15.13 0.39 -7.34
CA MET A 14 -14.30 -0.09 -8.43
C MET A 14 -14.84 -1.41 -8.98
N ARG A 15 -14.85 -1.57 -10.31
CA ARG A 15 -15.37 -2.76 -11.00
C ARG A 15 -14.41 -3.19 -12.12
N PRO A 16 -13.36 -3.93 -11.78
CA PRO A 16 -12.45 -4.46 -12.78
C PRO A 16 -13.16 -5.48 -13.70
N PRO A 17 -12.61 -5.74 -14.90
CA PRO A 17 -13.25 -6.59 -15.90
C PRO A 17 -13.08 -8.09 -15.63
N CYS A 18 -13.26 -8.54 -14.39
CA CYS A 18 -13.14 -9.94 -13.98
C CYS A 18 -14.30 -10.35 -13.07
N GLU A 19 -14.62 -11.64 -13.05
CA GLU A 19 -15.75 -12.17 -12.27
C GLU A 19 -15.47 -12.15 -10.75
N ARG A 20 -14.22 -12.41 -10.35
CA ARG A 20 -13.80 -12.43 -8.95
C ARG A 20 -12.63 -11.47 -8.74
N PHE A 21 -12.80 -10.56 -7.81
CA PHE A 21 -11.74 -9.61 -7.43
C PHE A 21 -11.78 -9.32 -5.94
N VAL A 22 -10.66 -8.86 -5.42
CA VAL A 22 -10.50 -8.37 -4.06
C VAL A 22 -10.42 -6.85 -4.13
N PRO A 23 -11.50 -6.14 -3.75
CA PRO A 23 -11.52 -4.68 -3.79
C PRO A 23 -10.56 -4.08 -2.77
N GLY A 24 -10.21 -2.83 -2.96
CA GLY A 24 -9.54 -2.07 -1.94
C GLY A 24 -10.38 -1.96 -0.66
N TYR A 25 -9.72 -1.90 0.49
CA TYR A 25 -10.33 -1.99 1.82
C TYR A 25 -9.69 -1.01 2.79
N GLY A 26 -10.48 -0.22 3.47
CA GLY A 26 -10.00 0.65 4.52
C GLY A 26 -10.62 2.04 4.52
N ASP A 27 -9.91 2.99 5.13
CA ASP A 27 -10.35 4.37 5.21
C ASP A 27 -10.12 5.10 3.88
N ALA A 28 -11.17 5.67 3.30
CA ALA A 28 -11.08 6.47 2.09
C ALA A 28 -10.24 7.76 2.24
N ASN A 29 -9.99 8.21 3.46
CA ASN A 29 -9.14 9.35 3.80
C ASN A 29 -7.81 8.91 4.44
N ALA A 30 -7.37 7.68 4.20
CA ALA A 30 -6.16 7.12 4.80
C ALA A 30 -4.92 7.96 4.52
N HIS A 31 -4.04 8.09 5.52
CA HIS A 31 -2.70 8.61 5.33
C HIS A 31 -1.70 7.55 4.89
N PHE A 32 -1.98 6.27 5.18
CA PHE A 32 -1.14 5.13 4.81
C PHE A 32 -1.87 4.27 3.78
N HIS A 33 -1.20 3.95 2.68
CA HIS A 33 -1.70 3.04 1.66
C HIS A 33 -0.78 1.83 1.52
N VAL A 34 -1.24 0.67 1.97
CA VAL A 34 -0.55 -0.61 1.85
C VAL A 34 -0.92 -1.23 0.51
N ILE A 35 0.06 -1.42 -0.35
CA ILE A 35 -0.12 -1.85 -1.74
C ILE A 35 0.55 -3.20 -1.93
N GLY A 36 -0.22 -4.25 -2.16
CA GLY A 36 0.30 -5.58 -2.47
C GLY A 36 0.32 -5.85 -3.96
N ASP A 37 0.80 -7.05 -4.30
CA ASP A 37 0.86 -7.53 -5.68
C ASP A 37 -0.54 -7.96 -6.17
N HIS A 38 -0.99 -9.16 -5.81
CA HIS A 38 -2.29 -9.70 -6.18
C HIS A 38 -2.81 -10.72 -5.14
N PRO A 39 -4.11 -11.07 -5.17
CA PRO A 39 -4.72 -11.97 -4.19
C PRO A 39 -4.12 -13.37 -4.13
N GLY A 40 -3.53 -13.85 -5.22
CA GLY A 40 -2.87 -15.16 -5.26
C GLY A 40 -1.62 -15.26 -4.40
N VAL A 41 -0.89 -14.14 -4.22
CA VAL A 41 0.33 -14.06 -3.39
C VAL A 41 0.00 -13.60 -1.97
N HIS A 42 -0.77 -12.53 -1.84
CA HIS A 42 -0.98 -11.86 -0.55
C HIS A 42 -2.33 -12.18 0.11
N GLY A 43 -3.14 -13.06 -0.51
CA GLY A 43 -4.40 -13.53 0.07
C GLY A 43 -5.62 -12.66 -0.27
N GLY A 44 -6.71 -12.91 0.43
CA GLY A 44 -7.97 -12.19 0.22
C GLY A 44 -8.93 -12.84 -0.79
N ALA A 45 -8.50 -13.82 -1.57
CA ALA A 45 -9.32 -14.46 -2.61
C ALA A 45 -10.62 -15.06 -2.10
N GLU A 46 -10.64 -15.59 -0.86
CA GLU A 46 -11.80 -16.19 -0.24
C GLU A 46 -12.58 -15.24 0.68
N THR A 47 -11.89 -14.29 1.28
CA THR A 47 -12.48 -13.34 2.25
C THR A 47 -13.00 -12.07 1.60
N GLY A 48 -12.48 -11.70 0.42
CA GLY A 48 -12.76 -10.42 -0.23
C GLY A 48 -12.05 -9.23 0.42
N VAL A 49 -11.06 -9.48 1.31
CA VAL A 49 -10.30 -8.43 2.01
C VAL A 49 -8.81 -8.64 1.77
N PRO A 50 -8.06 -7.61 1.34
CA PRO A 50 -6.62 -7.72 1.08
C PRO A 50 -5.83 -8.19 2.30
N PHE A 51 -4.76 -8.96 2.07
CA PHE A 51 -3.84 -9.46 3.08
C PHE A 51 -4.49 -10.35 4.15
N THR A 52 -5.52 -11.12 3.79
CA THR A 52 -6.21 -12.05 4.67
C THR A 52 -6.15 -13.48 4.12
N GLY A 53 -6.49 -14.46 4.95
CA GLY A 53 -6.61 -15.85 4.53
C GLY A 53 -5.30 -16.59 4.23
N CYS A 54 -4.12 -15.95 4.35
CA CYS A 54 -2.81 -16.57 4.14
C CYS A 54 -1.81 -16.19 5.22
N ASP A 55 -0.71 -16.96 5.35
CA ASP A 55 0.29 -16.74 6.40
C ASP A 55 1.07 -15.44 6.20
N ALA A 56 1.41 -15.08 4.95
CA ALA A 56 2.07 -13.82 4.63
C ALA A 56 1.22 -12.62 5.05
N GLY A 57 -0.06 -12.61 4.69
CA GLY A 57 -1.00 -11.57 5.10
C GLY A 57 -1.16 -11.47 6.61
N ARG A 58 -1.25 -12.62 7.31
CA ARG A 58 -1.31 -12.63 8.78
C ARG A 58 -0.05 -12.07 9.46
N ARG A 59 1.14 -12.29 8.87
CA ARG A 59 2.39 -11.70 9.37
C ARG A 59 2.39 -10.19 9.19
N LEU A 60 2.01 -9.72 8.01
CA LEU A 60 1.90 -8.29 7.72
C LEU A 60 0.89 -7.62 8.65
N GLN A 61 -0.32 -8.18 8.78
CA GLN A 61 -1.35 -7.63 9.67
C GLN A 61 -0.87 -7.47 11.11
N ARG A 62 -0.10 -8.45 11.64
CA ARG A 62 0.47 -8.33 13.00
C ARG A 62 1.41 -7.14 13.10
N ALA A 63 2.33 -6.98 12.15
CA ALA A 63 3.26 -5.85 12.17
C ALA A 63 2.53 -4.49 12.02
N LEU A 64 1.51 -4.43 11.15
CA LEU A 64 0.68 -3.22 11.01
C LEU A 64 -0.15 -2.93 12.27
N HIS A 65 -0.63 -3.97 12.96
CA HIS A 65 -1.32 -3.84 14.25
C HIS A 65 -0.38 -3.34 15.35
N ASP A 66 0.83 -3.92 15.43
CA ASP A 66 1.83 -3.51 16.43
C ASP A 66 2.32 -2.07 16.18
N ALA A 67 2.23 -1.57 14.94
CA ALA A 67 2.49 -0.17 14.57
C ALA A 67 1.23 0.72 14.61
N ASP A 68 0.12 0.29 15.22
CA ASP A 68 -1.18 0.99 15.32
C ASP A 68 -1.78 1.45 13.96
N LEU A 69 -1.49 0.76 12.86
CA LEU A 69 -2.15 0.97 11.57
C LEU A 69 -3.42 0.11 11.43
N LEU A 70 -3.51 -0.96 12.20
CA LEU A 70 -4.72 -1.78 12.35
C LEU A 70 -5.10 -1.83 13.84
N ARG A 71 -6.41 -1.79 14.13
CA ARG A 71 -6.93 -1.97 15.50
C ARG A 71 -7.16 -3.44 15.84
N THR A 72 -7.48 -4.24 14.83
CA THR A 72 -7.66 -5.69 14.96
C THR A 72 -7.02 -6.42 13.77
N THR A 73 -6.78 -7.71 13.92
CA THR A 73 -6.30 -8.61 12.87
C THR A 73 -7.36 -9.66 12.53
N GLY A 74 -7.20 -10.37 11.42
CA GLY A 74 -8.11 -11.45 11.00
C GLY A 74 -8.66 -11.22 9.60
N ASP A 75 -9.80 -11.84 9.26
CA ASP A 75 -10.37 -11.81 7.92
C ASP A 75 -11.19 -10.53 7.62
N GLY A 76 -11.39 -9.69 8.62
CA GLY A 76 -12.00 -8.36 8.49
C GLY A 76 -11.33 -7.39 9.47
N PRO A 77 -10.06 -7.00 9.25
CA PRO A 77 -9.33 -6.16 10.18
C PRO A 77 -9.95 -4.75 10.26
N GLU A 78 -10.02 -4.21 11.47
CA GLU A 78 -10.34 -2.79 11.64
C GLU A 78 -9.08 -1.96 11.37
N VAL A 79 -9.18 -1.09 10.39
CA VAL A 79 -8.08 -0.19 9.99
C VAL A 79 -8.09 1.09 10.81
N ASP A 80 -6.92 1.69 11.00
CA ASP A 80 -6.78 3.03 11.53
C ASP A 80 -5.98 3.88 10.53
N ASN A 81 -6.67 4.85 9.91
CA ASN A 81 -6.05 5.78 8.96
C ASN A 81 -5.23 5.08 7.83
N THR A 82 -5.66 3.87 7.48
CA THR A 82 -4.95 2.96 6.58
C THR A 82 -5.88 2.42 5.51
N TYR A 83 -5.37 2.26 4.30
CA TYR A 83 -6.03 1.63 3.16
C TYR A 83 -5.18 0.47 2.64
N LEU A 84 -5.82 -0.63 2.28
CA LEU A 84 -5.20 -1.85 1.78
C LEU A 84 -5.68 -2.11 0.36
N SER A 85 -4.79 -2.33 -0.60
CA SER A 85 -5.16 -2.69 -1.97
C SER A 85 -4.10 -3.52 -2.69
N TYR A 86 -4.35 -3.84 -3.95
CA TYR A 86 -3.45 -4.59 -4.82
C TYR A 86 -3.22 -3.86 -6.14
N LEU A 87 -2.05 -4.05 -6.74
CA LEU A 87 -1.78 -3.66 -8.12
C LEU A 87 -2.74 -4.37 -9.08
N HIS A 88 -2.91 -5.68 -8.87
CA HIS A 88 -3.82 -6.52 -9.64
C HIS A 88 -4.89 -7.08 -8.71
N THR A 89 -6.10 -6.51 -8.76
CA THR A 89 -7.20 -6.85 -7.84
C THR A 89 -7.95 -8.13 -8.22
N CYS A 90 -7.92 -8.56 -9.48
CA CYS A 90 -8.57 -9.79 -9.92
C CYS A 90 -7.94 -11.01 -9.27
N VAL A 91 -8.77 -12.00 -8.91
CA VAL A 91 -8.29 -13.29 -8.39
C VAL A 91 -7.74 -14.11 -9.56
N PRO A 92 -6.41 -14.30 -9.66
CA PRO A 92 -5.83 -14.92 -10.81
C PRO A 92 -6.03 -16.45 -10.79
N THR A 93 -6.12 -17.07 -11.96
CA THR A 93 -6.15 -18.54 -12.12
C THR A 93 -4.76 -19.15 -12.33
N GLY A 94 -3.75 -18.32 -12.50
CA GLY A 94 -2.33 -18.63 -12.68
C GLY A 94 -1.50 -17.41 -12.34
N GLU A 95 -0.24 -17.37 -12.75
CA GLU A 95 0.60 -16.17 -12.58
C GLU A 95 0.13 -15.08 -13.57
N PRO A 96 -0.24 -13.87 -13.09
CA PRO A 96 -0.64 -12.78 -13.98
C PRO A 96 0.50 -12.34 -14.88
N THR A 97 0.18 -12.04 -16.13
CA THR A 97 1.11 -11.50 -17.13
C THR A 97 1.24 -9.97 -16.99
N ASP A 98 2.23 -9.39 -17.66
CA ASP A 98 2.38 -7.92 -17.67
C ASP A 98 1.17 -7.22 -18.35
N ASP A 99 0.51 -7.89 -19.32
CA ASP A 99 -0.74 -7.39 -19.93
C ASP A 99 -1.90 -7.37 -18.91
N ASP A 100 -1.99 -8.40 -18.03
CA ASP A 100 -3.00 -8.43 -16.96
C ASP A 100 -2.79 -7.28 -15.96
N TYR A 101 -1.54 -6.93 -15.64
CA TYR A 101 -1.24 -5.76 -14.80
C TYR A 101 -1.57 -4.45 -15.51
N ALA A 102 -1.24 -4.33 -16.81
CA ALA A 102 -1.57 -3.14 -17.60
C ALA A 102 -3.09 -2.89 -17.66
N ASP A 103 -3.89 -3.95 -17.77
CA ASP A 103 -5.36 -3.85 -17.72
C ASP A 103 -5.90 -3.39 -16.35
N MET A 104 -5.15 -3.65 -15.26
CA MET A 104 -5.52 -3.24 -13.90
C MET A 104 -5.00 -1.86 -13.51
N GLU A 105 -3.97 -1.34 -14.19
CA GLU A 105 -3.36 -0.04 -13.88
C GLU A 105 -4.36 1.12 -13.79
N PRO A 106 -5.38 1.27 -14.67
CA PRO A 106 -6.37 2.34 -14.54
C PRO A 106 -7.19 2.28 -13.24
N PHE A 107 -7.45 1.09 -12.72
CA PHE A 107 -8.19 0.90 -11.46
C PHE A 107 -7.31 1.24 -10.26
N PHE A 108 -6.06 0.76 -10.24
CA PHE A 108 -5.09 1.10 -9.21
C PHE A 108 -4.80 2.60 -9.17
N ASP A 109 -4.55 3.24 -10.32
CA ASP A 109 -4.33 4.68 -10.45
C ASP A 109 -5.51 5.50 -9.92
N ALA A 110 -6.74 5.07 -10.21
CA ALA A 110 -7.93 5.75 -9.73
C ALA A 110 -8.05 5.67 -8.20
N GLU A 111 -7.76 4.52 -7.59
CA GLU A 111 -7.72 4.37 -6.13
C GLU A 111 -6.60 5.20 -5.50
N LEU A 112 -5.37 5.11 -6.03
CA LEU A 112 -4.21 5.86 -5.54
C LEU A 112 -4.48 7.37 -5.48
N ARG A 113 -5.13 7.90 -6.52
CA ARG A 113 -5.50 9.33 -6.58
C ARG A 113 -6.67 9.68 -5.67
N ALA A 114 -7.64 8.78 -5.53
CA ALA A 114 -8.83 9.02 -4.72
C ALA A 114 -8.52 9.03 -3.22
N ILE A 115 -7.63 8.14 -2.76
CA ILE A 115 -7.22 8.05 -1.34
C ILE A 115 -6.30 9.21 -0.96
N ALA A 116 -5.43 9.65 -1.88
CA ALA A 116 -4.46 10.71 -1.66
C ALA A 116 -3.60 10.51 -0.38
N ALA A 117 -3.22 9.27 -0.07
CA ALA A 117 -2.37 8.93 1.06
C ALA A 117 -1.04 9.69 1.04
N HIS A 118 -0.47 9.95 2.22
CA HIS A 118 0.84 10.59 2.33
C HIS A 118 1.99 9.59 2.23
N VAL A 119 1.75 8.37 2.71
CA VAL A 119 2.74 7.30 2.80
C VAL A 119 2.27 6.09 2.00
N LEU A 120 3.12 5.60 1.09
CA LEU A 120 2.90 4.37 0.33
C LEU A 120 3.76 3.26 0.93
N LEU A 121 3.12 2.12 1.20
CA LEU A 121 3.72 0.92 1.78
C LEU A 121 3.62 -0.23 0.77
N PRO A 122 4.44 -0.24 -0.30
CA PRO A 122 4.42 -1.33 -1.27
C PRO A 122 5.02 -2.61 -0.67
N VAL A 123 4.32 -3.74 -0.86
CA VAL A 123 4.62 -5.06 -0.28
C VAL A 123 5.00 -6.04 -1.38
N GLY A 124 6.20 -6.61 -1.28
CA GLY A 124 6.74 -7.54 -2.27
C GLY A 124 7.41 -6.84 -3.46
N GLU A 125 8.25 -7.56 -4.19
CA GLU A 125 9.15 -6.97 -5.19
C GLU A 125 8.38 -6.24 -6.31
N ARG A 126 7.31 -6.83 -6.86
CA ARG A 126 6.55 -6.22 -7.96
C ARG A 126 5.90 -4.90 -7.52
N ALA A 127 5.25 -4.89 -6.35
CA ALA A 127 4.63 -3.67 -5.84
C ALA A 127 5.67 -2.58 -5.52
N ILE A 128 6.82 -2.97 -4.95
CA ILE A 128 7.93 -2.05 -4.69
C ILE A 128 8.44 -1.45 -6.00
N ARG A 129 8.73 -2.28 -7.00
CA ARG A 129 9.21 -1.84 -8.32
C ARG A 129 8.23 -0.86 -8.96
N HIS A 130 6.96 -1.24 -9.05
CA HIS A 130 5.92 -0.40 -9.65
C HIS A 130 5.80 0.97 -8.97
N VAL A 131 5.75 0.99 -7.63
CA VAL A 131 5.63 2.26 -6.88
C VAL A 131 6.90 3.11 -7.00
N LEU A 132 8.08 2.50 -7.01
CA LEU A 132 9.33 3.25 -7.19
C LEU A 132 9.42 3.87 -8.58
N GLU A 133 9.07 3.14 -9.63
CA GLU A 133 9.09 3.61 -11.02
C GLU A 133 8.07 4.72 -11.28
N THR A 134 6.88 4.62 -10.69
CA THR A 134 5.78 5.55 -10.98
C THR A 134 5.73 6.75 -10.02
N CYS A 135 6.16 6.58 -8.77
CA CYS A 135 6.01 7.58 -7.71
C CYS A 135 7.33 8.19 -7.24
N THR A 136 8.48 7.72 -7.72
CA THR A 136 9.79 8.23 -7.30
C THR A 136 10.74 8.43 -8.48
N ALA A 137 11.92 8.96 -8.20
CA ALA A 137 13.04 9.03 -9.16
C ALA A 137 14.12 7.95 -8.88
N HIS A 138 13.79 6.92 -8.08
CA HIS A 138 14.72 5.84 -7.78
C HIS A 138 14.94 4.92 -8.98
N ASP A 139 16.21 4.58 -9.22
CA ASP A 139 16.56 3.54 -10.20
C ASP A 139 16.18 2.15 -9.67
N THR A 140 15.43 1.39 -10.45
CA THR A 140 14.97 0.03 -10.13
C THR A 140 15.75 -1.06 -10.86
N THR A 141 16.81 -0.71 -11.60
CA THR A 141 17.60 -1.67 -12.40
C THR A 141 18.22 -2.76 -11.51
N ASP A 142 18.80 -2.38 -10.38
CA ASP A 142 19.40 -3.28 -9.39
C ASP A 142 18.65 -3.22 -8.07
N LEU A 143 17.33 -3.54 -8.10
CA LEU A 143 16.45 -3.45 -6.94
C LEU A 143 16.82 -4.47 -5.86
N ASP A 144 17.35 -3.99 -4.74
CA ASP A 144 17.63 -4.79 -3.53
C ASP A 144 16.51 -4.61 -2.50
N VAL A 145 15.50 -5.46 -2.57
CA VAL A 145 14.31 -5.41 -1.71
C VAL A 145 14.66 -5.61 -0.23
N ASP A 146 15.66 -6.44 0.08
CA ASP A 146 16.08 -6.71 1.46
C ASP A 146 16.70 -5.46 2.10
N ARG A 147 17.48 -4.72 1.33
CA ARG A 147 18.09 -3.46 1.76
C ARG A 147 17.05 -2.35 1.91
N LEU A 148 16.05 -2.32 1.03
CA LEU A 148 15.02 -1.28 1.02
C LEU A 148 13.93 -1.50 2.07
N HIS A 149 13.79 -2.71 2.60
CA HIS A 149 12.76 -3.01 3.61
C HIS A 149 12.79 -2.03 4.78
N ALA A 150 11.63 -1.44 5.09
CA ALA A 150 11.43 -0.49 6.19
C ALA A 150 12.36 0.76 6.13
N THR A 151 12.77 1.18 4.92
CA THR A 151 13.51 2.44 4.71
C THR A 151 12.60 3.52 4.15
N GLU A 152 12.85 4.77 4.52
CA GLU A 152 12.10 5.92 4.02
C GLU A 152 12.71 6.44 2.72
N LEU A 153 11.91 6.49 1.65
CA LEU A 153 12.30 6.98 0.34
C LEU A 153 11.37 8.14 -0.06
N LEU A 154 11.96 9.27 -0.41
CA LEU A 154 11.18 10.42 -0.89
C LEU A 154 10.76 10.18 -2.34
N GLY A 155 9.47 10.29 -2.59
CA GLY A 155 8.88 10.22 -3.92
C GLY A 155 8.37 11.59 -4.40
N SER A 156 7.70 11.57 -5.55
CA SER A 156 7.09 12.76 -6.15
C SER A 156 5.77 13.11 -5.46
N GLY A 157 5.86 13.62 -4.23
CA GLY A 157 4.71 13.98 -3.39
C GLY A 157 4.24 12.89 -2.42
N TRP A 158 4.97 11.78 -2.31
CA TRP A 158 4.74 10.73 -1.31
C TRP A 158 6.02 10.41 -0.54
N LEU A 159 5.87 9.87 0.65
CA LEU A 159 6.89 9.04 1.27
C LEU A 159 6.62 7.58 0.89
N VAL A 160 7.65 6.87 0.45
CA VAL A 160 7.55 5.43 0.15
C VAL A 160 8.36 4.66 1.18
N MET A 161 7.75 3.65 1.81
CA MET A 161 8.44 2.73 2.70
C MET A 161 8.22 1.30 2.21
N PRO A 162 9.20 0.75 1.46
CA PRO A 162 9.09 -0.60 0.91
C PRO A 162 9.01 -1.67 2.00
N ILE A 163 8.20 -2.68 1.78
CA ILE A 163 8.03 -3.83 2.64
C ILE A 163 8.35 -5.09 1.83
N ARG A 164 9.44 -5.79 2.17
CA ARG A 164 9.74 -7.08 1.53
C ARG A 164 8.60 -8.08 1.76
N ASP A 165 8.48 -9.08 0.89
CA ASP A 165 7.41 -10.08 0.99
C ASP A 165 7.38 -10.72 2.39
N PRO A 166 6.24 -10.63 3.12
CA PRO A 166 6.09 -11.22 4.44
C PRO A 166 6.25 -12.74 4.47
N ALA A 167 6.10 -13.44 3.34
CA ALA A 167 6.40 -14.87 3.24
C ALA A 167 7.88 -15.18 3.47
N ALA A 168 8.76 -14.24 3.09
CA ALA A 168 10.21 -14.38 3.19
C ALA A 168 10.81 -13.67 4.43
N TRP A 169 10.00 -13.14 5.35
CA TRP A 169 10.50 -12.45 6.54
C TRP A 169 11.30 -13.34 7.47
N SER A 170 12.43 -12.81 7.94
CA SER A 170 13.18 -13.30 9.09
C SER A 170 12.53 -12.86 10.41
N SER A 171 13.12 -13.25 11.54
CA SER A 171 12.65 -12.84 12.88
C SER A 171 12.65 -11.32 13.10
N ASP A 172 13.53 -10.60 12.42
CA ASP A 172 13.81 -9.19 12.70
C ASP A 172 13.07 -8.23 11.74
N ASP A 173 12.53 -8.75 10.62
CA ASP A 173 11.91 -7.90 9.60
C ASP A 173 10.63 -7.23 10.11
N ALA A 174 9.81 -7.96 10.87
CA ALA A 174 8.61 -7.40 11.47
C ALA A 174 8.93 -6.25 12.44
N SER A 175 9.90 -6.44 13.33
CA SER A 175 10.30 -5.40 14.28
C SER A 175 10.93 -4.18 13.60
N ARG A 176 11.76 -4.39 12.56
CA ARG A 176 12.30 -3.29 11.75
C ARG A 176 11.19 -2.43 11.14
N LEU A 177 10.14 -3.08 10.61
CA LEU A 177 8.99 -2.37 10.04
C LEU A 177 8.22 -1.60 11.12
N VAL A 178 7.91 -2.23 12.25
CA VAL A 178 7.22 -1.57 13.37
C VAL A 178 8.01 -0.35 13.85
N ASP A 179 9.30 -0.51 14.13
CA ASP A 179 10.17 0.58 14.59
C ASP A 179 10.24 1.73 13.57
N ALA A 180 10.23 1.42 12.27
CA ALA A 180 10.27 2.45 11.22
C ALA A 180 8.93 3.20 11.13
N LEU A 181 7.81 2.49 11.20
CA LEU A 181 6.47 3.11 11.19
C LEU A 181 6.23 3.96 12.44
N ASP A 182 6.67 3.52 13.61
CA ASP A 182 6.57 4.28 14.87
C ASP A 182 7.37 5.59 14.79
N ARG A 183 8.61 5.51 14.27
CA ARG A 183 9.42 6.72 14.06
C ARG A 183 8.73 7.69 13.10
N LEU A 184 8.20 7.18 11.97
CA LEU A 184 7.50 7.98 10.98
C LEU A 184 6.25 8.65 11.58
N ARG A 185 5.43 7.91 12.31
CA ARG A 185 4.21 8.42 12.97
C ARG A 185 4.50 9.47 14.04
N ALA A 186 5.69 9.42 14.65
CA ALA A 186 6.14 10.44 15.61
C ALA A 186 6.53 11.77 14.92
N THR A 187 6.54 11.82 13.58
CA THR A 187 6.82 13.02 12.79
C THR A 187 5.55 13.67 12.25
N ASP A 188 5.66 14.92 11.81
CA ASP A 188 4.58 15.64 11.12
C ASP A 188 4.62 15.46 9.59
N TYR A 189 5.02 14.27 9.11
CA TYR A 189 5.07 14.02 7.68
C TYR A 189 3.70 14.22 7.02
N ARG A 190 3.69 15.01 5.95
CA ARG A 190 2.52 15.30 5.11
C ARG A 190 2.92 15.21 3.63
N ARG A 191 1.96 14.85 2.78
CA ARG A 191 2.17 14.82 1.35
C ARG A 191 2.48 16.22 0.82
N GLU A 192 3.65 16.41 0.23
CA GLU A 192 4.10 17.72 -0.28
C GLU A 192 3.27 18.21 -1.47
N SER A 193 2.61 17.32 -2.21
CA SER A 193 1.76 17.70 -3.34
C SER A 193 0.55 18.57 -2.96
N ASP A 194 0.10 18.49 -1.72
CA ASP A 194 -0.96 19.37 -1.20
C ASP A 194 -0.46 20.84 -1.08
N LEU A 195 0.82 21.05 -1.14
CA LEU A 195 1.49 22.34 -1.09
C LEU A 195 1.84 22.90 -2.48
N GLY A 196 1.52 22.17 -3.53
CA GLY A 196 1.41 22.66 -4.90
C GLY A 196 2.67 23.02 -5.64
N ARG A 197 3.91 22.83 -5.16
CA ARG A 197 5.16 22.94 -5.97
C ARG A 197 6.44 22.74 -5.16
N PHE A 198 7.40 22.01 -5.74
CA PHE A 198 8.79 22.09 -5.32
C PHE A 198 9.34 23.48 -5.66
N VAL A 199 9.73 24.23 -4.65
CA VAL A 199 10.63 25.37 -4.83
C VAL A 199 12.05 24.84 -4.68
N ALA A 200 12.95 25.22 -5.58
CA ALA A 200 14.35 24.85 -5.49
C ALA A 200 14.94 25.41 -4.18
N GLY A 201 15.12 24.54 -3.19
CA GLY A 201 15.60 24.86 -1.83
C GLY A 201 15.29 23.70 -0.90
N ASN A 202 15.99 23.64 0.24
CA ASN A 202 15.85 22.53 1.20
C ASN A 202 14.66 22.68 2.16
N ASP A 203 13.88 23.75 2.04
CA ASP A 203 12.74 24.01 2.92
C ASP A 203 11.42 23.73 2.19
N PRO A 204 10.45 23.01 2.79
CA PRO A 204 9.14 22.82 2.22
C PRO A 204 8.42 24.17 2.06
N TYR A 205 7.85 24.41 0.89
CA TYR A 205 7.06 25.61 0.63
C TYR A 205 5.66 25.44 1.21
N LEU A 206 5.38 26.13 2.30
CA LEU A 206 4.03 26.19 2.88
C LEU A 206 3.25 27.33 2.22
N VAL A 207 2.23 27.02 1.45
CA VAL A 207 1.23 28.00 1.01
C VAL A 207 0.36 28.35 2.22
N ARG A 208 0.40 29.61 2.64
CA ARG A 208 -0.49 30.16 3.69
C ARG A 208 -1.79 30.63 3.07
#